data_d080b3ed54b4ddf495868ca6e4e72a13
#
_entry.id   d080b3ed54b4ddf495868ca6e4e72a13
#
_cell.length_a   1.000
_cell.length_b   1.000
_cell.length_c   1.000
_cell.angle_alpha   90.00
_cell.angle_beta   90.00
_cell.angle_gamma   90.00
#
_symmetry.space_group_name_H-M   'P 1'
#
loop_
_entity.id
_entity.type
_entity.pdbx_description
1 polymer ?
#
loop_
_entity_poly.entity_id
_entity_poly.type
_entity_poly.pdbx_seq_one_letter_code
_entity_poly.pdbx_strand_id
1 'polypeptide(L)'
;MNIPSHLKSKKGWLARLTGVLGITVLFSISVSGCRLELSADATRLSSSVNEVQGFLDRDRVRRALDEANILARRYANPRSDLVYGWALWRNGNAYSAESRFRRAAEAGLEEGNIGLAAVYASEANWPLVIELASGKSSGAAYALLASAAWAGGKGDTAASELLAWNQVEPSTARGRAAGAMAVAIGRLQGPPQQWNGDAVILPIRELAEGTWVVEAKINSEPALLKIDLAARQSIISERFATAAGIVVDGSDNVASRTVSNRWPSIMAARQAAVMQLELGTVMVRNVVVAVNDLVDGFDGILGADVLSTARWSLSLADAEMMFSPPEQTVVADKLGRSFEGSTIAWLRARVIREGLGAQILLFPRIANKVVAAGIDLSAFSRLDSDILPAVPGSGIAAAQLTLGGWRGDVRWYPASLTGWAIDGGVAPIAVIGANSVDSWALHWYPGTQQLRVDVVPSLGGNKMVR
;
A
#
# COMPACT_ATOMS: atom_id res chain seq x y z
N MET A 1 -51.92 -1.26 22.83
CA MET A 1 -51.95 -1.15 24.29
C MET A 1 -50.94 -0.10 24.72
N ASN A 2 -51.47 1.02 25.15
CA ASN A 2 -51.01 2.10 26.00
C ASN A 2 -49.54 2.56 25.99
N ILE A 3 -49.38 3.73 25.38
CA ILE A 3 -48.36 4.75 25.67
C ILE A 3 -48.83 5.55 26.92
N PRO A 4 -47.93 5.99 27.78
CA PRO A 4 -48.17 7.27 28.42
C PRO A 4 -47.07 8.31 28.13
N SER A 5 -47.54 9.40 27.63
CA SER A 5 -46.98 10.73 27.57
C SER A 5 -46.80 11.35 28.97
N HIS A 6 -45.69 12.06 29.23
CA HIS A 6 -45.68 13.26 30.03
C HIS A 6 -44.55 14.22 29.62
N LEU A 7 -44.98 15.23 28.91
CA LEU A 7 -44.38 16.56 28.77
C LEU A 7 -44.49 17.34 30.08
N LYS A 8 -43.52 18.22 30.34
CA LYS A 8 -43.66 19.64 30.75
C LYS A 8 -42.32 20.17 31.19
N SER A 9 -41.67 21.01 30.38
CA SER A 9 -41.69 22.48 30.47
C SER A 9 -41.32 23.07 31.83
N LYS A 10 -40.16 23.72 31.91
CA LYS A 10 -39.99 24.97 32.67
C LYS A 10 -38.92 25.86 32.05
N LYS A 11 -39.40 27.00 31.55
CA LYS A 11 -38.67 28.23 31.23
C LYS A 11 -38.25 28.96 32.54
N GLY A 12 -37.17 29.68 32.45
CA GLY A 12 -36.98 30.96 33.14
C GLY A 12 -36.11 30.91 34.36
N TRP A 13 -34.98 31.67 34.27
CA TRP A 13 -34.73 32.78 35.22
C TRP A 13 -33.51 33.58 34.71
N LEU A 14 -33.83 34.81 34.24
CA LEU A 14 -32.94 35.96 34.16
C LEU A 14 -32.93 36.69 35.48
N ALA A 15 -31.80 36.99 36.08
CA ALA A 15 -31.60 38.14 36.98
C ALA A 15 -30.06 38.38 37.14
N ARG A 16 -29.63 39.42 36.54
CA ARG A 16 -28.97 40.65 37.05
C ARG A 16 -28.26 40.50 38.41
N LEU A 17 -26.95 40.81 38.36
CA LEU A 17 -26.34 41.64 39.40
C LEU A 17 -25.13 42.39 38.84
N THR A 18 -25.29 43.70 38.79
CA THR A 18 -24.28 44.72 38.56
C THR A 18 -23.50 45.01 39.82
N GLY A 19 -22.21 45.28 39.68
CA GLY A 19 -21.48 46.17 40.57
C GLY A 19 -20.43 45.54 41.46
N VAL A 20 -19.18 45.77 41.14
CA VAL A 20 -18.22 46.50 42.00
C VAL A 20 -16.99 46.85 41.16
N LEU A 21 -16.81 48.14 40.92
CA LEU A 21 -15.53 48.77 40.48
C LEU A 21 -14.54 48.73 41.65
N GLY A 22 -13.30 48.49 41.31
CA GLY A 22 -12.24 48.93 42.22
C GLY A 22 -10.90 48.20 42.05
N ILE A 23 -9.97 48.87 41.37
CA ILE A 23 -8.52 48.79 41.56
C ILE A 23 -7.82 47.46 41.19
N THR A 24 -7.29 47.39 40.01
CA THR A 24 -5.98 46.74 39.73
C THR A 24 -5.41 47.29 38.42
N VAL A 25 -4.80 48.41 38.47
CA VAL A 25 -3.85 48.90 37.47
C VAL A 25 -2.47 48.73 38.09
N LEU A 26 -1.53 48.21 37.25
CA LEU A 26 -0.10 48.04 37.50
C LEU A 26 0.36 46.61 37.88
N PHE A 27 0.18 45.67 36.94
CA PHE A 27 1.13 44.54 36.73
C PHE A 27 0.93 43.85 35.38
N SER A 28 0.79 44.60 34.28
CA SER A 28 0.42 44.05 32.98
C SER A 28 1.43 44.27 31.85
N ILE A 29 2.70 44.60 32.13
CA ILE A 29 3.63 44.95 31.01
C ILE A 29 4.73 43.93 30.75
N SER A 30 4.94 42.92 31.59
CA SER A 30 6.02 41.93 31.38
C SER A 30 5.58 40.56 30.83
N VAL A 31 4.27 40.28 30.72
CA VAL A 31 3.76 38.97 30.28
C VAL A 31 3.29 38.97 28.82
N SER A 32 3.06 40.18 28.24
CA SER A 32 2.53 40.29 26.86
C SER A 32 3.56 39.97 25.78
N GLY A 33 4.86 40.26 26.02
CA GLY A 33 5.92 39.97 25.06
C GLY A 33 6.13 38.47 24.84
N CYS A 34 6.27 37.71 25.92
CA CYS A 34 6.45 36.26 25.86
C CYS A 34 5.23 35.50 25.28
N ARG A 35 4.01 35.97 25.53
CA ARG A 35 2.79 35.36 24.95
C ARG A 35 2.65 35.65 23.46
N LEU A 36 3.06 36.80 22.98
CA LEU A 36 3.04 37.15 21.57
C LEU A 36 4.10 36.37 20.76
N GLU A 37 5.33 36.23 21.30
CA GLU A 37 6.36 35.43 20.67
C GLU A 37 6.03 33.95 20.64
N LEU A 38 5.52 33.38 21.76
CA LEU A 38 5.05 32.00 21.81
C LEU A 38 3.87 31.75 20.86
N SER A 39 2.97 32.70 20.66
CA SER A 39 1.89 32.57 19.70
C SER A 39 2.37 32.67 18.24
N ALA A 40 3.35 33.52 17.99
CA ALA A 40 3.95 33.67 16.65
C ALA A 40 4.74 32.42 16.24
N ASP A 41 5.52 31.83 17.15
CA ASP A 41 6.26 30.60 16.89
C ASP A 41 5.34 29.40 16.75
N ALA A 42 4.29 29.30 17.54
CA ALA A 42 3.26 28.27 17.41
C ALA A 42 2.52 28.38 16.05
N THR A 43 2.22 29.59 15.61
CA THR A 43 1.59 29.84 14.30
C THR A 43 2.55 29.47 13.17
N ARG A 44 3.83 29.83 13.25
CA ARG A 44 4.86 29.47 12.26
C ARG A 44 5.06 27.96 12.20
N LEU A 45 5.12 27.27 13.34
CA LEU A 45 5.21 25.83 13.43
C LEU A 45 4.02 25.17 12.74
N SER A 46 2.79 25.59 13.07
CA SER A 46 1.57 25.07 12.46
C SER A 46 1.54 25.26 10.94
N SER A 47 1.93 26.46 10.46
CA SER A 47 2.03 26.72 9.02
C SER A 47 3.04 25.81 8.33
N SER A 48 4.22 25.63 8.94
CA SER A 48 5.27 24.77 8.36
C SER A 48 4.88 23.29 8.39
N VAL A 49 4.21 22.82 9.43
CA VAL A 49 3.64 21.45 9.52
C VAL A 49 2.63 21.24 8.39
N ASN A 50 1.71 22.19 8.18
CA ASN A 50 0.71 22.11 7.11
C ASN A 50 1.35 22.14 5.72
N GLU A 51 2.45 22.87 5.55
CA GLU A 51 3.19 22.89 4.28
C GLU A 51 3.81 21.53 3.98
N VAL A 52 4.48 20.89 4.97
CA VAL A 52 5.02 19.54 4.83
C VAL A 52 3.92 18.55 4.50
N GLN A 53 2.79 18.61 5.24
CA GLN A 53 1.64 17.76 4.96
C GLN A 53 1.12 17.97 3.53
N GLY A 54 1.02 19.22 3.08
CA GLY A 54 0.62 19.53 1.71
C GLY A 54 1.59 19.00 0.63
N PHE A 55 2.87 18.81 0.95
CA PHE A 55 3.79 18.11 0.05
C PHE A 55 3.54 16.59 0.05
N LEU A 56 3.28 15.99 1.21
CA LEU A 56 2.93 14.57 1.33
C LEU A 56 1.63 14.25 0.57
N ASP A 57 0.61 15.08 0.70
CA ASP A 57 -0.68 14.92 0.03
C ASP A 57 -0.58 15.03 -1.50
N ARG A 58 0.44 15.72 -2.00
CA ARG A 58 0.75 15.84 -3.43
C ARG A 58 1.86 14.91 -3.91
N ASP A 59 2.20 13.88 -3.11
CA ASP A 59 3.26 12.91 -3.39
C ASP A 59 4.65 13.52 -3.69
N ARG A 60 4.90 14.76 -3.23
CA ARG A 60 6.22 15.38 -3.30
C ARG A 60 7.09 14.95 -2.13
N VAL A 61 7.31 13.62 -2.03
CA VAL A 61 7.88 12.96 -0.86
C VAL A 61 9.26 13.48 -0.50
N ARG A 62 10.12 13.71 -1.50
CA ARG A 62 11.47 14.23 -1.26
C ARG A 62 11.45 15.63 -0.67
N ARG A 63 10.64 16.52 -1.28
CA ARG A 63 10.49 17.88 -0.76
C ARG A 63 9.91 17.90 0.64
N ALA A 64 8.90 17.06 0.88
CA ALA A 64 8.35 16.85 2.23
C ALA A 64 9.45 16.41 3.21
N LEU A 65 10.33 15.49 2.81
CA LEU A 65 11.42 15.00 3.64
C LEU A 65 12.45 16.10 3.98
N ASP A 66 12.86 16.89 3.00
CA ASP A 66 13.82 17.97 3.18
C ASP A 66 13.25 19.04 4.12
N GLU A 67 12.02 19.51 3.87
CA GLU A 67 11.34 20.50 4.72
C GLU A 67 11.05 19.99 6.11
N ALA A 68 10.60 18.72 6.27
CA ALA A 68 10.37 18.10 7.56
C ALA A 68 11.66 17.96 8.38
N ASN A 69 12.80 17.65 7.74
CA ASN A 69 14.09 17.60 8.39
C ASN A 69 14.53 18.99 8.93
N ILE A 70 14.33 20.04 8.13
CA ILE A 70 14.58 21.44 8.56
C ILE A 70 13.68 21.78 9.75
N LEU A 71 12.39 21.46 9.64
CA LEU A 71 11.39 21.72 10.67
C LEU A 71 11.75 21.01 12.00
N ALA A 72 12.11 19.71 11.94
CA ALA A 72 12.46 18.91 13.12
C ALA A 72 13.76 19.37 13.79
N ARG A 73 14.69 19.98 13.03
CA ARG A 73 15.90 20.58 13.60
C ARG A 73 15.63 21.92 14.26
N ARG A 74 14.69 22.70 13.71
CA ARG A 74 14.35 24.03 14.19
C ARG A 74 13.44 23.99 15.43
N TYR A 75 12.52 23.04 15.44
CA TYR A 75 11.52 22.91 16.51
C TYR A 75 11.55 21.50 17.08
N ALA A 76 12.05 21.35 18.31
CA ALA A 76 11.98 20.11 19.07
C ALA A 76 10.54 19.92 19.60
N ASN A 77 9.61 19.55 18.71
CA ASN A 77 8.18 19.48 18.99
C ASN A 77 7.59 18.16 18.46
N PRO A 78 6.69 17.51 19.22
CA PRO A 78 6.08 16.24 18.82
C PRO A 78 5.39 16.27 17.43
N ARG A 79 4.77 17.40 17.05
CA ARG A 79 4.17 17.54 15.72
C ARG A 79 5.21 17.58 14.59
N SER A 80 6.38 18.19 14.84
CA SER A 80 7.47 18.16 13.87
C SER A 80 8.07 16.75 13.74
N ASP A 81 8.17 16.00 14.85
CA ASP A 81 8.57 14.60 14.81
C ASP A 81 7.54 13.74 14.05
N LEU A 82 6.25 13.99 14.26
CA LEU A 82 5.17 13.28 13.57
C LEU A 82 5.26 13.46 12.04
N VAL A 83 5.29 14.71 11.55
CA VAL A 83 5.35 14.95 10.08
C VAL A 83 6.67 14.49 9.48
N TYR A 84 7.77 14.56 10.23
CA TYR A 84 9.04 14.01 9.79
C TYR A 84 9.00 12.48 9.76
N GLY A 85 8.34 11.85 10.71
CA GLY A 85 8.06 10.42 10.71
C GLY A 85 7.31 9.99 9.45
N TRP A 86 6.25 10.70 9.08
CA TRP A 86 5.50 10.42 7.85
C TRP A 86 6.34 10.65 6.59
N ALA A 87 7.14 11.71 6.54
CA ALA A 87 8.02 11.96 5.40
C ALA A 87 9.09 10.86 5.23
N LEU A 88 9.68 10.40 6.33
CA LEU A 88 10.62 9.27 6.34
C LEU A 88 9.93 7.97 5.92
N TRP A 89 8.73 7.71 6.44
CA TRP A 89 7.93 6.54 6.10
C TRP A 89 7.60 6.51 4.61
N ARG A 90 7.06 7.60 4.08
CA ARG A 90 6.75 7.75 2.66
C ARG A 90 7.98 7.57 1.77
N ASN A 91 9.15 7.96 2.25
CA ASN A 91 10.44 7.76 1.56
C ASN A 91 11.04 6.35 1.75
N GLY A 92 10.34 5.44 2.44
CA GLY A 92 10.78 4.07 2.68
C GLY A 92 11.77 3.89 3.82
N ASN A 93 12.11 4.93 4.56
CA ASN A 93 13.01 4.83 5.73
C ASN A 93 12.21 4.50 7.01
N ALA A 94 11.70 3.27 7.06
CA ALA A 94 10.83 2.81 8.13
C ALA A 94 11.52 2.84 9.51
N TYR A 95 12.80 2.51 9.59
CA TYR A 95 13.53 2.52 10.87
C TYR A 95 13.61 3.92 11.48
N SER A 96 13.96 4.92 10.67
CA SER A 96 14.00 6.31 11.16
C SER A 96 12.60 6.85 11.42
N ALA A 97 11.61 6.45 10.62
CA ALA A 97 10.20 6.81 10.81
C ALA A 97 9.68 6.28 12.14
N GLU A 98 9.96 5.02 12.49
CA GLU A 98 9.60 4.40 13.77
C GLU A 98 10.07 5.24 14.94
N SER A 99 11.35 5.65 14.94
CA SER A 99 11.92 6.48 16.02
C SER A 99 11.19 7.82 16.17
N ARG A 100 10.77 8.45 15.06
CA ARG A 100 10.02 9.70 15.08
C ARG A 100 8.58 9.51 15.55
N PHE A 101 7.90 8.49 15.07
CA PHE A 101 6.56 8.16 15.52
C PHE A 101 6.52 7.81 17.01
N ARG A 102 7.53 7.08 17.52
CA ARG A 102 7.64 6.73 18.93
C ARG A 102 7.71 7.99 19.80
N ARG A 103 8.54 8.97 19.45
CA ARG A 103 8.61 10.24 20.19
C ARG A 103 7.31 11.03 20.15
N ALA A 104 6.63 11.03 19.00
CA ALA A 104 5.33 11.68 18.89
C ALA A 104 4.27 10.98 19.76
N ALA A 105 4.26 9.65 19.80
CA ALA A 105 3.35 8.86 20.63
C ALA A 105 3.63 9.02 22.12
N GLU A 106 4.90 8.99 22.55
CA GLU A 106 5.32 9.23 23.93
C GLU A 106 4.93 10.64 24.44
N ALA A 107 4.85 11.59 23.52
CA ALA A 107 4.34 12.94 23.83
C ALA A 107 2.80 13.06 23.77
N GLY A 108 2.08 11.95 23.60
CA GLY A 108 0.62 11.88 23.64
C GLY A 108 -0.08 12.17 22.31
N LEU A 109 0.63 12.23 21.18
CA LEU A 109 0.00 12.35 19.87
C LEU A 109 -0.53 10.98 19.40
N GLU A 110 -1.83 10.89 19.21
CA GLU A 110 -2.50 9.67 18.76
C GLU A 110 -1.99 9.21 17.38
N GLU A 111 -1.75 10.13 16.49
CA GLU A 111 -1.24 9.87 15.13
C GLU A 111 0.16 9.25 15.15
N GLY A 112 0.94 9.45 16.25
CA GLY A 112 2.21 8.76 16.45
C GLY A 112 2.02 7.25 16.61
N ASN A 113 0.99 6.81 17.35
CA ASN A 113 0.63 5.39 17.48
C ASN A 113 0.19 4.81 16.13
N ILE A 114 -0.58 5.57 15.34
CA ILE A 114 -0.98 5.13 13.98
C ILE A 114 0.23 4.97 13.07
N GLY A 115 1.19 5.90 13.13
CA GLY A 115 2.45 5.79 12.39
C GLY A 115 3.26 4.55 12.79
N LEU A 116 3.36 4.25 14.10
CA LEU A 116 4.00 3.02 14.59
C LEU A 116 3.26 1.77 14.11
N ALA A 117 1.93 1.77 14.20
CA ALA A 117 1.12 0.65 13.73
C ALA A 117 1.33 0.38 12.23
N ALA A 118 1.46 1.43 11.39
CA ALA A 118 1.77 1.29 9.96
C ALA A 118 3.14 0.64 9.72
N VAL A 119 4.17 1.02 10.50
CA VAL A 119 5.49 0.40 10.44
C VAL A 119 5.40 -1.08 10.79
N TYR A 120 4.76 -1.44 11.91
CA TYR A 120 4.64 -2.82 12.35
C TYR A 120 3.73 -3.66 11.45
N ALA A 121 2.71 -3.08 10.83
CA ALA A 121 1.90 -3.76 9.81
C ALA A 121 2.74 -4.18 8.61
N SER A 122 3.71 -3.35 8.20
CA SER A 122 4.63 -3.68 7.10
C SER A 122 5.60 -4.83 7.43
N GLU A 123 5.73 -5.18 8.68
CA GLU A 123 6.52 -6.30 9.21
C GLU A 123 5.66 -7.51 9.60
N ALA A 124 4.35 -7.43 9.34
CA ALA A 124 3.34 -8.41 9.76
C ALA A 124 3.29 -8.64 11.28
N ASN A 125 3.68 -7.66 12.08
CA ASN A 125 3.60 -7.71 13.53
C ASN A 125 2.19 -7.30 14.01
N TRP A 126 1.21 -8.15 13.72
CA TRP A 126 -0.21 -7.87 13.95
C TRP A 126 -0.58 -7.62 15.42
N PRO A 127 0.03 -8.29 16.43
CA PRO A 127 -0.26 -7.98 17.83
C PRO A 127 0.00 -6.51 18.18
N LEU A 128 1.15 -5.96 17.76
CA LEU A 128 1.46 -4.55 18.00
C LEU A 128 0.58 -3.60 17.19
N VAL A 129 0.18 -3.98 15.97
CA VAL A 129 -0.77 -3.20 15.17
C VAL A 129 -2.10 -3.05 15.92
N ILE A 130 -2.63 -4.16 16.42
CA ILE A 130 -3.90 -4.16 17.17
C ILE A 130 -3.76 -3.33 18.44
N GLU A 131 -2.69 -3.49 19.22
CA GLU A 131 -2.45 -2.73 20.43
C GLU A 131 -2.45 -1.21 20.18
N LEU A 132 -1.71 -0.77 19.17
CA LEU A 132 -1.51 0.65 18.86
C LEU A 132 -2.70 1.33 18.19
N ALA A 133 -3.44 0.60 17.35
CA ALA A 133 -4.57 1.14 16.59
C ALA A 133 -5.92 1.02 17.31
N SER A 134 -6.06 0.08 18.27
CA SER A 134 -7.32 -0.11 19.00
C SER A 134 -7.74 1.12 19.78
N GLY A 135 -9.05 1.40 19.77
CA GLY A 135 -9.63 2.57 20.46
C GLY A 135 -9.38 3.90 19.74
N LYS A 136 -8.77 3.90 18.57
CA LYS A 136 -8.60 5.08 17.72
C LYS A 136 -9.72 5.20 16.72
N SER A 137 -10.22 6.43 16.50
CA SER A 137 -11.39 6.70 15.64
C SER A 137 -10.99 7.40 14.35
N SER A 138 -10.00 6.87 13.62
CA SER A 138 -9.56 7.40 12.34
C SER A 138 -9.63 6.34 11.24
N GLY A 139 -9.84 6.77 9.99
CA GLY A 139 -9.85 5.85 8.85
C GLY A 139 -8.56 5.04 8.74
N ALA A 140 -7.41 5.63 9.04
CA ALA A 140 -6.12 4.94 9.03
C ALA A 140 -6.04 3.85 10.11
N ALA A 141 -6.58 4.10 11.32
CA ALA A 141 -6.63 3.08 12.38
C ALA A 141 -7.51 1.91 11.97
N TYR A 142 -8.71 2.19 11.48
CA TYR A 142 -9.64 1.16 11.01
C TYR A 142 -9.06 0.36 9.83
N ALA A 143 -8.37 1.00 8.89
CA ALA A 143 -7.70 0.32 7.80
C ALA A 143 -6.64 -0.68 8.28
N LEU A 144 -5.84 -0.30 9.29
CA LEU A 144 -4.81 -1.15 9.89
C LEU A 144 -5.43 -2.32 10.68
N LEU A 145 -6.50 -2.06 11.44
CA LEU A 145 -7.24 -3.10 12.18
C LEU A 145 -7.92 -4.10 11.24
N ALA A 146 -8.52 -3.61 10.14
CA ALA A 146 -9.08 -4.46 9.10
C ALA A 146 -8.01 -5.35 8.46
N SER A 147 -6.83 -4.79 8.15
CA SER A 147 -5.70 -5.56 7.61
C SER A 147 -5.22 -6.63 8.58
N ALA A 148 -5.13 -6.31 9.88
CA ALA A 148 -4.73 -7.26 10.91
C ALA A 148 -5.75 -8.39 11.09
N ALA A 149 -7.05 -8.05 11.10
CA ALA A 149 -8.13 -9.02 11.20
C ALA A 149 -8.17 -9.94 9.97
N TRP A 150 -8.03 -9.37 8.78
CA TRP A 150 -7.97 -10.12 7.52
C TRP A 150 -6.80 -11.10 7.48
N ALA A 151 -5.59 -10.63 7.81
CA ALA A 151 -4.40 -11.48 7.90
C ALA A 151 -4.52 -12.58 8.96
N GLY A 152 -5.27 -12.31 10.03
CA GLY A 152 -5.58 -13.29 11.08
C GLY A 152 -6.74 -14.23 10.76
N GLY A 153 -7.28 -14.22 9.56
CA GLY A 153 -8.39 -15.07 9.15
C GLY A 153 -9.76 -14.71 9.74
N LYS A 154 -9.90 -13.49 10.30
CA LYS A 154 -11.10 -13.00 10.99
C LYS A 154 -11.93 -12.10 10.08
N GLY A 155 -12.62 -12.69 9.09
CA GLY A 155 -13.38 -11.94 8.08
C GLY A 155 -14.42 -11.00 8.69
N ASP A 156 -15.24 -11.47 9.64
CA ASP A 156 -16.28 -10.64 10.28
C ASP A 156 -15.71 -9.43 11.02
N THR A 157 -14.58 -9.60 11.70
CA THR A 157 -13.88 -8.50 12.36
C THR A 157 -13.35 -7.50 11.30
N ALA A 158 -12.74 -8.00 10.23
CA ALA A 158 -12.26 -7.14 9.14
C ALA A 158 -13.43 -6.35 8.51
N ALA A 159 -14.58 -6.97 8.27
CA ALA A 159 -15.77 -6.29 7.77
C ALA A 159 -16.27 -5.20 8.73
N SER A 160 -16.27 -5.48 10.04
CA SER A 160 -16.66 -4.49 11.05
C SER A 160 -15.75 -3.26 11.05
N GLU A 161 -14.44 -3.45 10.98
CA GLU A 161 -13.47 -2.35 10.92
C GLU A 161 -13.59 -1.54 9.62
N LEU A 162 -13.85 -2.20 8.49
CA LEU A 162 -14.09 -1.53 7.20
C LEU A 162 -15.39 -0.72 7.21
N LEU A 163 -16.44 -1.19 7.87
CA LEU A 163 -17.68 -0.42 8.06
C LEU A 163 -17.43 0.79 8.95
N ALA A 164 -16.66 0.66 10.02
CA ALA A 164 -16.28 1.78 10.87
C ALA A 164 -15.46 2.82 10.08
N TRP A 165 -14.55 2.38 9.21
CA TRP A 165 -13.84 3.29 8.28
C TRP A 165 -14.82 4.03 7.36
N ASN A 166 -15.76 3.33 6.74
CA ASN A 166 -16.79 3.97 5.90
C ASN A 166 -17.63 5.00 6.69
N GLN A 167 -17.92 4.73 7.95
CA GLN A 167 -18.71 5.65 8.80
C GLN A 167 -17.96 6.96 9.10
N VAL A 168 -16.63 6.92 9.29
CA VAL A 168 -15.85 8.13 9.57
C VAL A 168 -15.47 8.90 8.31
N GLU A 169 -15.42 8.23 7.15
CA GLU A 169 -15.02 8.81 5.87
C GLU A 169 -16.02 8.51 4.73
N PRO A 170 -17.35 8.70 4.90
CA PRO A 170 -18.33 8.22 3.94
C PRO A 170 -18.28 8.95 2.58
N SER A 171 -17.75 10.16 2.55
CA SER A 171 -17.64 10.98 1.34
C SER A 171 -16.34 10.72 0.55
N THR A 172 -15.35 10.06 1.14
CA THR A 172 -14.09 9.75 0.46
C THR A 172 -14.21 8.50 -0.43
N ALA A 173 -13.42 8.42 -1.49
CA ALA A 173 -13.37 7.22 -2.33
C ALA A 173 -12.95 6.00 -1.51
N ARG A 174 -12.02 6.18 -0.57
CA ARG A 174 -11.49 5.13 0.30
C ARG A 174 -12.54 4.59 1.27
N GLY A 175 -13.26 5.49 1.94
CA GLY A 175 -14.34 5.09 2.84
C GLY A 175 -15.45 4.33 2.11
N ARG A 176 -15.85 4.79 0.90
CA ARG A 176 -16.81 4.05 0.07
C ARG A 176 -16.30 2.67 -0.34
N ALA A 177 -15.04 2.57 -0.75
CA ALA A 177 -14.42 1.29 -1.08
C ALA A 177 -14.38 0.35 0.14
N ALA A 178 -14.07 0.88 1.33
CA ALA A 178 -14.09 0.11 2.58
C ALA A 178 -15.49 -0.44 2.86
N GLY A 179 -16.53 0.36 2.69
CA GLY A 179 -17.92 -0.10 2.83
C GLY A 179 -18.27 -1.22 1.84
N ALA A 180 -17.89 -1.09 0.58
CA ALA A 180 -18.10 -2.14 -0.43
C ALA A 180 -17.32 -3.41 -0.12
N MET A 181 -16.06 -3.30 0.34
CA MET A 181 -15.27 -4.45 0.80
C MET A 181 -15.95 -5.19 1.96
N ALA A 182 -16.49 -4.45 2.93
CA ALA A 182 -17.18 -5.06 4.06
C ALA A 182 -18.41 -5.86 3.61
N VAL A 183 -19.20 -5.34 2.67
CA VAL A 183 -20.34 -6.05 2.09
C VAL A 183 -19.88 -7.30 1.33
N ALA A 184 -18.81 -7.19 0.53
CA ALA A 184 -18.24 -8.33 -0.20
C ALA A 184 -17.74 -9.43 0.77
N ILE A 185 -17.07 -9.06 1.88
CA ILE A 185 -16.66 -10.00 2.92
C ILE A 185 -17.87 -10.75 3.49
N GLY A 186 -18.99 -10.06 3.73
CA GLY A 186 -20.21 -10.68 4.24
C GLY A 186 -20.82 -11.76 3.34
N ARG A 187 -20.38 -11.87 2.08
CA ARG A 187 -20.77 -12.92 1.14
C ARG A 187 -19.85 -14.13 1.15
N LEU A 188 -18.66 -14.02 1.75
CA LEU A 188 -17.68 -15.10 1.79
C LEU A 188 -18.13 -16.22 2.73
N GLN A 189 -17.72 -17.45 2.42
CA GLN A 189 -18.06 -18.65 3.20
C GLN A 189 -16.82 -19.17 3.93
N GLY A 190 -16.53 -18.61 5.09
CA GLY A 190 -15.40 -19.00 5.93
C GLY A 190 -14.23 -18.02 5.92
N PRO A 191 -13.09 -18.44 6.50
CA PRO A 191 -11.93 -17.55 6.63
C PRO A 191 -11.40 -17.05 5.29
N PRO A 192 -10.87 -15.80 5.24
CA PRO A 192 -10.31 -15.23 4.03
C PRO A 192 -9.02 -15.92 3.58
N GLN A 193 -8.80 -15.90 2.29
CA GLN A 193 -7.55 -16.30 1.61
C GLN A 193 -6.99 -17.67 2.06
N GLN A 194 -7.84 -18.67 2.10
CA GLN A 194 -7.41 -20.03 2.39
C GLN A 194 -6.75 -20.68 1.18
N TRP A 195 -5.47 -20.97 1.30
CA TRP A 195 -4.68 -21.63 0.26
C TRP A 195 -4.74 -23.14 0.41
N ASN A 196 -4.94 -23.86 -0.71
CA ASN A 196 -5.00 -25.30 -0.80
C ASN A 196 -4.35 -25.80 -2.09
N GLY A 197 -4.06 -27.10 -2.15
CA GLY A 197 -3.56 -27.78 -3.34
C GLY A 197 -2.05 -28.01 -3.32
N ASP A 198 -1.55 -28.57 -4.40
CA ASP A 198 -0.13 -28.87 -4.58
C ASP A 198 0.54 -27.81 -5.46
N ALA A 199 1.85 -27.60 -5.24
CA ALA A 199 2.65 -26.71 -6.06
C ALA A 199 2.51 -27.05 -7.55
N VAL A 200 2.33 -26.03 -8.38
CA VAL A 200 2.12 -26.15 -9.83
C VAL A 200 2.97 -25.13 -10.56
N ILE A 201 3.50 -25.53 -11.71
CA ILE A 201 4.14 -24.62 -12.67
C ILE A 201 3.12 -24.38 -13.79
N LEU A 202 2.85 -23.14 -14.07
CA LEU A 202 1.93 -22.68 -15.11
C LEU A 202 2.69 -21.92 -16.19
N PRO A 203 2.38 -22.17 -17.46
CA PRO A 203 2.88 -21.33 -18.54
C PRO A 203 2.25 -19.92 -18.38
N ILE A 204 3.05 -18.92 -18.59
CA ILE A 204 2.61 -17.54 -18.74
C ILE A 204 2.90 -17.09 -20.16
N ARG A 205 2.17 -16.12 -20.65
CA ARG A 205 2.38 -15.59 -22.00
C ARG A 205 2.31 -14.07 -22.02
N GLU A 206 3.07 -13.50 -22.90
CA GLU A 206 3.02 -12.06 -23.15
C GLU A 206 1.95 -11.77 -24.22
N LEU A 207 0.93 -10.98 -23.88
CA LEU A 207 -0.11 -10.55 -24.84
C LEU A 207 0.32 -9.33 -25.65
N ALA A 208 0.98 -8.38 -24.96
CA ALA A 208 1.56 -7.18 -25.50
C ALA A 208 2.79 -6.86 -24.67
N GLU A 209 3.65 -5.96 -25.14
CA GLU A 209 4.90 -5.61 -24.46
C GLU A 209 4.69 -5.38 -22.97
N GLY A 210 5.28 -6.25 -22.14
CA GLY A 210 5.21 -6.22 -20.69
C GLY A 210 3.87 -6.68 -20.08
N THR A 211 2.91 -7.18 -20.88
CA THR A 211 1.63 -7.67 -20.36
C THR A 211 1.66 -9.19 -20.24
N TRP A 212 2.12 -9.68 -19.12
CA TRP A 212 2.21 -11.11 -18.82
C TRP A 212 0.91 -11.62 -18.19
N VAL A 213 0.38 -12.70 -18.72
CA VAL A 213 -0.89 -13.29 -18.28
C VAL A 213 -0.74 -14.76 -17.94
N VAL A 214 -1.60 -15.23 -17.04
CA VAL A 214 -1.74 -16.63 -16.63
C VAL A 214 -3.18 -17.06 -16.79
N GLU A 215 -3.40 -18.31 -17.21
CA GLU A 215 -4.72 -18.93 -17.21
C GLU A 215 -5.12 -19.36 -15.82
N ALA A 216 -6.34 -19.02 -15.43
CA ALA A 216 -6.92 -19.26 -14.11
C ALA A 216 -8.39 -19.67 -14.26
N LYS A 217 -9.02 -20.03 -13.12
CA LYS A 217 -10.48 -20.08 -13.03
C LYS A 217 -10.93 -19.26 -11.83
N ILE A 218 -12.01 -18.53 -11.99
CA ILE A 218 -12.68 -17.77 -10.94
C ILE A 218 -14.09 -18.32 -10.79
N ASN A 219 -14.40 -18.88 -9.62
CA ASN A 219 -15.67 -19.60 -9.36
C ASN A 219 -15.98 -20.66 -10.45
N SER A 220 -14.96 -21.39 -10.88
CA SER A 220 -14.97 -22.40 -11.94
C SER A 220 -15.05 -21.87 -13.38
N GLU A 221 -15.26 -20.56 -13.60
CA GLU A 221 -15.25 -19.94 -14.93
C GLU A 221 -13.83 -19.65 -15.38
N PRO A 222 -13.44 -20.04 -16.59
CA PRO A 222 -12.11 -19.75 -17.16
C PRO A 222 -11.86 -18.25 -17.21
N ALA A 223 -10.68 -17.83 -16.79
CA ALA A 223 -10.26 -16.44 -16.76
C ALA A 223 -8.80 -16.29 -17.19
N LEU A 224 -8.50 -15.22 -17.90
CA LEU A 224 -7.14 -14.82 -18.24
C LEU A 224 -6.75 -13.66 -17.35
N LEU A 225 -5.76 -13.86 -16.47
CA LEU A 225 -5.35 -12.88 -15.48
C LEU A 225 -3.99 -12.28 -15.80
N LYS A 226 -3.90 -10.95 -15.87
CA LYS A 226 -2.62 -10.24 -15.90
C LYS A 226 -1.92 -10.40 -14.55
N ILE A 227 -0.64 -10.74 -14.56
CA ILE A 227 0.22 -10.75 -13.37
C ILE A 227 0.74 -9.33 -13.14
N ASP A 228 0.38 -8.73 -12.01
CA ASP A 228 0.77 -7.35 -11.73
C ASP A 228 1.14 -7.16 -10.24
N LEU A 229 2.45 -7.21 -9.96
CA LEU A 229 3.00 -7.03 -8.60
C LEU A 229 2.84 -5.60 -8.08
N ALA A 230 2.55 -4.66 -8.95
CA ALA A 230 2.31 -3.26 -8.62
C ALA A 230 0.83 -2.97 -8.32
N ALA A 231 -0.10 -3.80 -8.83
CA ALA A 231 -1.51 -3.70 -8.50
C ALA A 231 -1.73 -4.08 -7.03
N ARG A 232 -2.32 -3.18 -6.27
CA ARG A 232 -2.53 -3.36 -4.82
C ARG A 232 -3.60 -4.36 -4.47
N GLN A 233 -4.59 -4.47 -5.33
CA GLN A 233 -5.73 -5.36 -5.20
C GLN A 233 -5.93 -6.09 -6.52
N SER A 234 -6.30 -7.35 -6.44
CA SER A 234 -6.75 -8.12 -7.59
C SER A 234 -8.03 -7.51 -8.14
N ILE A 235 -8.16 -7.51 -9.46
CA ILE A 235 -9.26 -6.85 -10.17
C ILE A 235 -9.88 -7.85 -11.14
N ILE A 236 -11.19 -7.83 -11.29
CA ILE A 236 -11.88 -8.50 -12.39
C ILE A 236 -12.60 -7.47 -13.26
N SER A 237 -12.72 -7.75 -14.54
CA SER A 237 -13.48 -6.89 -15.44
C SER A 237 -14.98 -7.00 -15.14
N GLU A 238 -15.72 -5.91 -15.33
CA GLU A 238 -17.18 -5.92 -15.19
C GLU A 238 -17.85 -6.94 -16.13
N ARG A 239 -17.32 -7.02 -17.36
CA ARG A 239 -17.77 -8.01 -18.34
C ARG A 239 -17.62 -9.42 -17.81
N PHE A 240 -16.45 -9.75 -17.24
CA PHE A 240 -16.21 -11.08 -16.68
C PHE A 240 -17.10 -11.33 -15.45
N ALA A 241 -17.20 -10.37 -14.52
CA ALA A 241 -18.06 -10.49 -13.34
C ALA A 241 -19.50 -10.80 -13.72
N THR A 242 -20.03 -10.10 -14.74
CA THR A 242 -21.38 -10.33 -15.27
C THR A 242 -21.53 -11.72 -15.90
N ALA A 243 -20.58 -12.13 -16.75
CA ALA A 243 -20.60 -13.43 -17.41
C ALA A 243 -20.51 -14.60 -16.41
N ALA A 244 -19.71 -14.44 -15.35
CA ALA A 244 -19.52 -15.43 -14.28
C ALA A 244 -20.60 -15.37 -13.18
N GLY A 245 -21.60 -14.49 -13.30
CA GLY A 245 -22.67 -14.31 -12.31
C GLY A 245 -22.18 -13.84 -10.95
N ILE A 246 -21.06 -13.12 -10.90
CA ILE A 246 -20.48 -12.60 -9.68
C ILE A 246 -21.19 -11.32 -9.27
N VAL A 247 -21.67 -11.30 -8.03
CA VAL A 247 -22.37 -10.11 -7.48
C VAL A 247 -21.34 -9.03 -7.13
N VAL A 248 -21.59 -7.84 -7.66
CA VAL A 248 -20.75 -6.67 -7.44
C VAL A 248 -21.39 -5.72 -6.45
N ASP A 249 -20.64 -5.32 -5.43
CA ASP A 249 -21.08 -4.40 -4.39
C ASP A 249 -20.42 -3.03 -4.56
N GLY A 250 -21.14 -1.96 -4.22
CA GLY A 250 -20.68 -0.59 -4.32
C GLY A 250 -21.40 0.22 -5.41
N SER A 251 -21.18 1.53 -5.43
CA SER A 251 -21.85 2.44 -6.36
C SER A 251 -20.94 2.83 -7.52
N ASP A 252 -21.54 2.97 -8.71
CA ASP A 252 -20.87 3.39 -9.95
C ASP A 252 -20.36 4.84 -9.93
N ASN A 253 -20.78 5.64 -8.95
CA ASN A 253 -20.57 7.08 -8.89
C ASN A 253 -19.18 7.55 -8.46
N VAL A 254 -18.27 6.64 -8.16
CA VAL A 254 -16.86 7.02 -8.08
C VAL A 254 -16.33 6.92 -9.49
N ALA A 255 -16.00 8.08 -10.04
CA ALA A 255 -15.40 8.17 -11.35
C ALA A 255 -14.23 7.19 -11.48
N SER A 256 -14.55 5.96 -11.88
CA SER A 256 -13.65 4.97 -12.47
C SER A 256 -13.23 5.51 -13.84
N ARG A 257 -12.95 6.83 -13.88
CA ARG A 257 -12.37 7.45 -15.05
C ARG A 257 -10.92 7.04 -15.08
N THR A 258 -10.72 6.04 -15.93
CA THR A 258 -9.42 5.66 -16.41
C THR A 258 -8.48 5.27 -15.26
N VAL A 259 -8.61 4.04 -14.82
CA VAL A 259 -7.40 3.29 -14.58
C VAL A 259 -6.63 3.49 -15.89
N SER A 260 -5.80 4.52 -15.95
CA SER A 260 -4.79 4.57 -17.00
C SER A 260 -4.11 3.22 -16.89
N ASN A 261 -3.84 2.55 -18.01
CA ASN A 261 -3.16 1.25 -18.09
C ASN A 261 -1.83 1.20 -17.32
N ARG A 262 -1.54 2.21 -16.55
CA ARG A 262 -0.28 2.38 -15.85
C ARG A 262 -0.34 2.13 -14.35
N TRP A 263 -1.46 2.41 -13.62
CA TRP A 263 -1.42 2.30 -12.15
C TRP A 263 -2.80 2.44 -11.51
N PRO A 264 -3.44 1.37 -11.03
CA PRO A 264 -4.61 1.48 -10.18
C PRO A 264 -4.16 1.90 -8.77
N SER A 265 -3.94 3.19 -8.60
CA SER A 265 -3.57 3.76 -7.30
C SER A 265 -4.75 4.00 -6.36
N ILE A 266 -5.96 3.89 -6.86
CA ILE A 266 -7.19 4.14 -6.11
C ILE A 266 -7.87 2.80 -5.89
N MET A 267 -8.20 2.50 -4.64
CA MET A 267 -9.09 1.38 -4.33
C MET A 267 -10.40 1.60 -5.07
N ALA A 268 -10.78 0.65 -5.92
CA ALA A 268 -12.04 0.75 -6.64
C ALA A 268 -13.19 0.72 -5.64
N ALA A 269 -14.19 1.58 -5.86
CA ALA A 269 -15.37 1.62 -5.00
C ALA A 269 -16.29 0.40 -5.20
N ARG A 270 -16.12 -0.34 -6.29
CA ARG A 270 -16.88 -1.57 -6.58
C ARG A 270 -16.04 -2.78 -6.20
N GLN A 271 -16.62 -3.67 -5.44
CA GLN A 271 -15.96 -4.86 -4.90
C GLN A 271 -16.81 -6.11 -5.15
N ALA A 272 -16.19 -7.25 -5.22
CA ALA A 272 -16.86 -8.53 -5.37
C ALA A 272 -16.22 -9.61 -4.51
N ALA A 273 -17.04 -10.54 -4.03
CA ALA A 273 -16.62 -11.75 -3.37
C ALA A 273 -16.33 -12.83 -4.40
N VAL A 274 -15.10 -13.34 -4.42
CA VAL A 274 -14.68 -14.52 -5.18
C VAL A 274 -14.52 -15.68 -4.22
N MET A 275 -15.35 -16.69 -4.37
CA MET A 275 -15.34 -17.87 -3.50
C MET A 275 -14.11 -18.73 -3.75
N GLN A 276 -13.66 -18.78 -4.99
CA GLN A 276 -12.58 -19.65 -5.43
C GLN A 276 -11.83 -19.04 -6.61
N LEU A 277 -10.52 -18.91 -6.46
CA LEU A 277 -9.58 -18.60 -7.53
C LEU A 277 -8.62 -19.78 -7.67
N GLU A 278 -8.63 -20.44 -8.83
CA GLU A 278 -7.78 -21.58 -9.15
C GLU A 278 -6.64 -21.17 -10.08
N LEU A 279 -5.43 -21.56 -9.73
CA LEU A 279 -4.21 -21.41 -10.49
C LEU A 279 -3.64 -22.82 -10.72
N GLY A 280 -4.13 -23.52 -11.74
CA GLY A 280 -3.87 -24.95 -11.94
C GLY A 280 -4.42 -25.79 -10.80
N THR A 281 -3.54 -26.49 -10.07
CA THR A 281 -3.89 -27.31 -8.89
C THR A 281 -3.88 -26.53 -7.59
N VAL A 282 -3.34 -25.32 -7.58
CA VAL A 282 -3.37 -24.43 -6.42
C VAL A 282 -4.65 -23.61 -6.44
N MET A 283 -5.27 -23.48 -5.30
CA MET A 283 -6.52 -22.74 -5.12
C MET A 283 -6.43 -21.83 -3.91
N VAL A 284 -6.94 -20.62 -4.05
CA VAL A 284 -7.23 -19.73 -2.92
C VAL A 284 -8.73 -19.47 -2.84
N ARG A 285 -9.28 -19.64 -1.65
CA ARG A 285 -10.70 -19.38 -1.37
C ARG A 285 -10.91 -18.07 -0.65
N ASN A 286 -12.09 -17.51 -0.82
CA ASN A 286 -12.56 -16.33 -0.09
C ASN A 286 -11.67 -15.10 -0.32
N VAL A 287 -11.62 -14.65 -1.56
CA VAL A 287 -10.89 -13.45 -1.97
C VAL A 287 -11.88 -12.32 -2.24
N VAL A 288 -11.57 -11.12 -1.81
CA VAL A 288 -12.29 -9.90 -2.22
C VAL A 288 -11.50 -9.21 -3.29
N VAL A 289 -12.13 -8.96 -4.42
CA VAL A 289 -11.50 -8.33 -5.59
C VAL A 289 -12.19 -7.02 -5.94
N ALA A 290 -11.45 -6.09 -6.51
CA ALA A 290 -12.04 -4.90 -7.11
C ALA A 290 -12.70 -5.25 -8.45
N VAL A 291 -13.73 -4.48 -8.83
CA VAL A 291 -14.37 -4.60 -10.14
C VAL A 291 -14.18 -3.31 -10.91
N ASN A 292 -13.67 -3.43 -12.12
CA ASN A 292 -13.41 -2.26 -12.96
C ASN A 292 -13.53 -2.61 -14.45
N ASP A 293 -13.72 -1.60 -15.30
CA ASP A 293 -13.64 -1.75 -16.74
C ASP A 293 -12.18 -1.93 -17.16
N LEU A 294 -11.83 -3.16 -17.50
CA LEU A 294 -10.55 -3.49 -18.10
C LEU A 294 -10.72 -3.59 -19.61
N VAL A 295 -9.83 -2.95 -20.35
CA VAL A 295 -9.97 -2.81 -21.82
C VAL A 295 -9.02 -3.74 -22.59
N ASP A 296 -8.09 -4.41 -21.96
CA ASP A 296 -6.86 -4.91 -22.59
C ASP A 296 -6.81 -6.42 -22.90
N GLY A 297 -7.94 -7.04 -23.23
CA GLY A 297 -7.91 -8.43 -23.74
C GLY A 297 -7.67 -9.53 -22.68
N PHE A 298 -7.71 -9.20 -21.40
CA PHE A 298 -7.71 -10.12 -20.27
C PHE A 298 -8.94 -9.88 -19.36
N ASP A 299 -9.26 -10.85 -18.51
CA ASP A 299 -10.48 -10.85 -17.70
C ASP A 299 -10.26 -10.24 -16.32
N GLY A 300 -9.01 -10.16 -15.88
CA GLY A 300 -8.67 -9.60 -14.56
C GLY A 300 -7.17 -9.40 -14.36
N ILE A 301 -6.84 -8.89 -13.18
CA ILE A 301 -5.48 -8.66 -12.70
C ILE A 301 -5.30 -9.45 -11.41
N LEU A 302 -4.24 -10.23 -11.33
CA LEU A 302 -3.77 -10.88 -10.12
C LEU A 302 -2.81 -9.92 -9.41
N GLY A 303 -3.26 -9.33 -8.33
CA GLY A 303 -2.57 -8.25 -7.62
C GLY A 303 -1.79 -8.68 -6.39
N ALA A 304 -1.13 -7.71 -5.76
CA ALA A 304 -0.28 -7.94 -4.59
C ALA A 304 -1.06 -8.39 -3.35
N ASP A 305 -2.36 -8.13 -3.23
CA ASP A 305 -3.23 -8.63 -2.16
C ASP A 305 -3.24 -10.15 -2.09
N VAL A 306 -3.26 -10.82 -3.25
CA VAL A 306 -3.18 -12.28 -3.38
C VAL A 306 -1.72 -12.72 -3.46
N LEU A 307 -0.91 -12.10 -4.33
CA LEU A 307 0.48 -12.48 -4.56
C LEU A 307 1.37 -12.32 -3.33
N SER A 308 1.09 -11.38 -2.43
CA SER A 308 1.87 -11.23 -1.19
C SER A 308 1.64 -12.35 -0.18
N THR A 309 0.55 -13.11 -0.30
CA THR A 309 0.20 -14.21 0.60
C THR A 309 0.51 -15.59 0.02
N ALA A 310 0.68 -15.70 -1.30
CA ALA A 310 1.11 -16.91 -1.98
C ALA A 310 2.64 -17.08 -1.92
N ARG A 311 3.12 -18.30 -1.98
CA ARG A 311 4.50 -18.57 -2.39
C ARG A 311 4.52 -18.73 -3.91
N TRP A 312 5.43 -18.03 -4.58
CA TRP A 312 5.56 -18.14 -6.02
C TRP A 312 7.00 -17.98 -6.50
N SER A 313 7.25 -18.49 -7.69
CA SER A 313 8.48 -18.27 -8.46
C SER A 313 8.10 -17.85 -9.88
N LEU A 314 8.79 -16.87 -10.42
CA LEU A 314 8.52 -16.29 -11.74
C LEU A 314 9.80 -16.26 -12.57
N SER A 315 9.79 -16.85 -13.77
CA SER A 315 10.82 -16.73 -14.78
C SER A 315 10.20 -16.17 -16.06
N LEU A 316 10.55 -14.94 -16.41
CA LEU A 316 10.09 -14.36 -17.69
C LEU A 316 10.84 -14.97 -18.89
N ALA A 317 12.11 -15.36 -18.67
CA ALA A 317 12.94 -15.98 -19.71
C ALA A 317 12.34 -17.30 -20.22
N ASP A 318 11.78 -18.09 -19.31
CA ASP A 318 11.18 -19.40 -19.62
C ASP A 318 9.66 -19.30 -19.81
N ALA A 319 9.09 -18.12 -19.59
CA ALA A 319 7.65 -17.88 -19.62
C ALA A 319 6.86 -18.82 -18.70
N GLU A 320 7.34 -18.97 -17.46
CA GLU A 320 6.74 -19.85 -16.45
C GLU A 320 6.55 -19.15 -15.12
N MET A 321 5.48 -19.50 -14.42
CA MET A 321 5.23 -19.10 -13.04
C MET A 321 4.80 -20.31 -12.22
N MET A 322 5.49 -20.53 -11.10
CA MET A 322 5.12 -21.53 -10.11
C MET A 322 4.29 -20.87 -9.00
N PHE A 323 3.25 -21.55 -8.57
CA PHE A 323 2.48 -21.22 -7.37
C PHE A 323 2.49 -22.39 -6.38
N SER A 324 2.48 -22.08 -5.08
CA SER A 324 2.22 -23.02 -4.03
C SER A 324 1.56 -22.36 -2.83
N PRO A 325 0.83 -23.13 -1.99
CA PRO A 325 0.38 -22.65 -0.69
C PRO A 325 1.55 -22.08 0.14
N PRO A 326 1.33 -21.04 0.96
CA PRO A 326 2.42 -20.33 1.65
C PRO A 326 3.23 -21.21 2.60
N GLU A 327 2.58 -22.19 3.22
CA GLU A 327 3.19 -23.09 4.21
C GLU A 327 3.87 -24.31 3.60
N GLN A 328 3.64 -24.56 2.31
CA GLN A 328 4.21 -25.72 1.65
C GLN A 328 5.69 -25.57 1.41
N THR A 329 6.50 -26.48 1.95
CA THR A 329 7.90 -26.58 1.59
C THR A 329 8.00 -27.17 0.19
N VAL A 330 8.29 -26.34 -0.80
CA VAL A 330 8.56 -26.81 -2.16
C VAL A 330 9.98 -27.38 -2.19
N VAL A 331 10.08 -28.68 -2.43
CA VAL A 331 11.37 -29.34 -2.63
C VAL A 331 11.98 -28.82 -3.94
N ALA A 332 13.25 -28.42 -3.91
CA ALA A 332 13.92 -27.83 -5.08
C ALA A 332 13.82 -28.70 -6.34
N ASP A 333 13.79 -30.02 -6.17
CA ASP A 333 13.66 -30.98 -7.27
C ASP A 333 12.33 -30.89 -8.06
N LYS A 334 11.31 -30.24 -7.48
CA LYS A 334 10.01 -30.00 -8.16
C LYS A 334 9.95 -28.65 -8.91
N LEU A 335 10.95 -27.78 -8.71
CA LEU A 335 10.96 -26.46 -9.32
C LEU A 335 11.21 -26.46 -10.84
N GLY A 336 11.70 -27.59 -11.40
CA GLY A 336 12.08 -27.65 -12.79
C GLY A 336 13.30 -26.77 -13.11
N ARG A 337 13.86 -26.95 -14.32
CA ARG A 337 15.08 -26.24 -14.76
C ARG A 337 14.88 -24.73 -14.92
N SER A 338 13.64 -24.30 -15.16
CA SER A 338 13.30 -22.89 -15.42
C SER A 338 13.58 -21.95 -14.23
N PHE A 339 13.73 -22.52 -13.02
CA PHE A 339 14.01 -21.74 -11.81
C PHE A 339 15.39 -22.07 -11.23
N GLU A 340 16.19 -22.88 -11.93
CA GLU A 340 17.55 -23.16 -11.53
C GLU A 340 18.47 -22.03 -12.01
N GLY A 341 19.02 -21.29 -11.06
CA GLY A 341 19.92 -20.19 -11.33
C GLY A 341 20.92 -19.97 -10.20
N SER A 342 21.89 -19.12 -10.44
CA SER A 342 22.78 -18.68 -9.38
C SER A 342 22.12 -17.58 -8.57
N THR A 343 21.90 -17.83 -7.28
CA THR A 343 21.34 -16.81 -6.37
C THR A 343 22.27 -15.60 -6.30
N ILE A 344 21.77 -14.44 -6.71
CA ILE A 344 22.51 -13.18 -6.67
C ILE A 344 22.11 -12.32 -5.47
N ALA A 345 20.88 -12.47 -4.98
CA ALA A 345 20.41 -11.67 -3.86
C ALA A 345 19.29 -12.35 -3.08
N TRP A 346 19.30 -12.11 -1.76
CA TRP A 346 18.15 -12.22 -0.88
C TRP A 346 17.76 -10.82 -0.43
N LEU A 347 16.56 -10.39 -0.78
CA LEU A 347 16.07 -9.06 -0.49
C LEU A 347 14.97 -9.16 0.55
N ARG A 348 15.14 -8.41 1.64
CA ARG A 348 14.02 -8.19 2.55
C ARG A 348 13.05 -7.22 1.88
N ALA A 349 11.80 -7.63 1.79
CA ALA A 349 10.72 -6.79 1.31
C ALA A 349 9.87 -6.30 2.48
N ARG A 350 9.01 -5.32 2.23
CA ARG A 350 7.93 -4.92 3.11
C ARG A 350 6.62 -5.03 2.34
N VAL A 351 5.61 -5.58 3.00
CA VAL A 351 4.26 -5.61 2.44
C VAL A 351 3.45 -4.51 3.11
N ILE A 352 3.30 -3.40 2.42
CA ILE A 352 2.48 -2.29 2.90
C ILE A 352 1.02 -2.65 2.69
N ARG A 353 0.21 -2.58 3.73
CA ARG A 353 -1.21 -2.95 3.69
C ARG A 353 -2.10 -1.78 4.05
N GLU A 354 -3.24 -1.71 3.37
CA GLU A 354 -4.31 -0.76 3.65
C GLU A 354 -5.66 -1.44 3.39
N GLY A 355 -6.44 -1.67 4.44
CA GLY A 355 -7.64 -2.49 4.33
C GLY A 355 -7.29 -3.89 3.80
N LEU A 356 -7.85 -4.27 2.65
CA LEU A 356 -7.55 -5.56 2.00
C LEU A 356 -6.45 -5.46 0.94
N GLY A 357 -6.06 -4.24 0.53
CA GLY A 357 -5.00 -4.03 -0.45
C GLY A 357 -3.60 -4.24 0.12
N ALA A 358 -2.67 -4.62 -0.74
CA ALA A 358 -1.26 -4.81 -0.41
C ALA A 358 -0.32 -4.22 -1.47
N GLN A 359 0.89 -3.88 -1.09
CA GLN A 359 1.96 -3.45 -1.99
C GLN A 359 3.26 -4.07 -1.53
N ILE A 360 3.94 -4.77 -2.44
CA ILE A 360 5.26 -5.36 -2.17
C ILE A 360 6.32 -4.33 -2.56
N LEU A 361 7.16 -3.94 -1.60
CA LEU A 361 8.25 -3.01 -1.82
C LEU A 361 9.60 -3.66 -1.46
N LEU A 362 10.58 -3.40 -2.31
CA LEU A 362 11.98 -3.75 -2.12
C LEU A 362 12.77 -2.50 -1.73
N PHE A 363 13.97 -2.70 -1.19
CA PHE A 363 14.86 -1.60 -0.77
C PHE A 363 16.26 -1.78 -1.37
N PRO A 364 16.39 -1.71 -2.72
CA PRO A 364 17.65 -1.76 -3.40
C PRO A 364 18.49 -0.50 -3.17
N ARG A 365 19.77 -0.57 -3.56
CA ARG A 365 20.60 0.63 -3.72
C ARG A 365 20.64 1.05 -5.18
N ILE A 366 20.26 2.29 -5.45
CA ILE A 366 20.38 2.92 -6.75
C ILE A 366 21.28 4.14 -6.60
N ALA A 367 22.33 4.24 -7.40
CA ALA A 367 23.35 5.29 -7.26
C ALA A 367 23.84 5.45 -5.80
N ASN A 368 24.10 4.34 -5.12
CA ASN A 368 24.54 4.25 -3.72
C ASN A 368 23.51 4.71 -2.65
N LYS A 369 22.27 5.03 -3.04
CA LYS A 369 21.18 5.38 -2.11
C LYS A 369 20.22 4.21 -1.96
N VAL A 370 19.83 3.88 -0.73
CA VAL A 370 18.73 2.94 -0.48
C VAL A 370 17.43 3.63 -0.83
N VAL A 371 16.62 3.01 -1.67
CA VAL A 371 15.35 3.56 -2.15
C VAL A 371 14.24 2.53 -2.05
N ALA A 372 13.01 2.96 -1.83
CA ALA A 372 11.84 2.10 -1.95
C ALA A 372 11.55 1.88 -3.44
N ALA A 373 11.47 0.62 -3.86
CA ALA A 373 11.22 0.22 -5.24
C ALA A 373 10.08 -0.78 -5.33
N GLY A 374 9.15 -0.57 -6.26
CA GLY A 374 8.18 -1.57 -6.71
C GLY A 374 8.76 -2.41 -7.85
N ILE A 375 8.09 -3.52 -8.15
CA ILE A 375 8.33 -4.33 -9.35
C ILE A 375 7.13 -4.18 -10.26
N ASP A 376 7.37 -3.89 -11.54
CA ASP A 376 6.35 -3.83 -12.57
C ASP A 376 6.81 -4.54 -13.83
N LEU A 377 6.17 -5.66 -14.12
CA LEU A 377 6.49 -6.50 -15.30
C LEU A 377 6.07 -5.85 -16.61
N SER A 378 5.20 -4.85 -16.57
CA SER A 378 4.65 -4.17 -17.75
C SER A 378 5.39 -2.89 -18.14
N ALA A 379 6.47 -2.55 -17.48
CA ALA A 379 7.15 -1.28 -17.68
C ALA A 379 8.65 -1.43 -17.82
N PHE A 380 9.25 -0.43 -18.45
CA PHE A 380 10.68 -0.20 -18.30
C PHE A 380 10.99 0.27 -16.88
N SER A 381 12.20 0.00 -16.41
CA SER A 381 12.66 0.49 -15.12
C SER A 381 12.57 2.01 -15.07
N ARG A 382 11.92 2.53 -14.03
CA ARG A 382 11.64 3.96 -13.84
C ARG A 382 12.22 4.43 -12.54
N LEU A 383 12.71 5.64 -12.55
CA LEU A 383 13.26 6.32 -11.39
C LEU A 383 12.66 7.72 -11.30
N ASP A 384 12.32 8.15 -10.09
CA ASP A 384 11.86 9.51 -9.87
C ASP A 384 12.93 10.51 -10.36
N SER A 385 12.49 11.48 -11.16
CA SER A 385 13.35 12.48 -11.79
C SER A 385 14.18 13.32 -10.80
N ASP A 386 13.73 13.36 -9.53
CA ASP A 386 14.44 14.09 -8.48
C ASP A 386 15.69 13.33 -7.97
N ILE A 387 15.85 12.03 -8.29
CA ILE A 387 16.98 11.22 -7.81
C ILE A 387 18.16 11.25 -8.77
N LEU A 388 17.86 11.16 -10.06
CA LEU A 388 18.87 11.26 -11.11
C LEU A 388 18.45 12.32 -12.10
N PRO A 389 19.24 13.40 -12.25
CA PRO A 389 19.00 14.35 -13.31
C PRO A 389 19.09 13.63 -14.66
N ALA A 390 18.08 13.83 -15.50
CA ALA A 390 18.07 13.30 -16.85
C ALA A 390 19.34 13.74 -17.60
N VAL A 391 19.96 12.81 -18.32
CA VAL A 391 21.06 13.18 -19.22
C VAL A 391 20.48 14.06 -20.32
N PRO A 392 21.00 15.28 -20.54
CA PRO A 392 20.46 16.17 -21.56
C PRO A 392 20.43 15.46 -22.92
N GLY A 393 19.24 15.41 -23.53
CA GLY A 393 19.03 14.92 -24.89
C GLY A 393 18.60 13.47 -25.03
N SER A 394 18.78 12.58 -24.05
CA SER A 394 18.37 11.15 -24.18
C SER A 394 17.14 10.77 -23.36
N GLY A 395 16.77 11.55 -22.36
CA GLY A 395 15.69 11.20 -21.43
C GLY A 395 15.92 9.88 -20.64
N ILE A 396 17.09 9.27 -20.74
CA ILE A 396 17.46 8.02 -20.11
C ILE A 396 18.67 8.26 -19.21
N ALA A 397 18.59 7.85 -17.95
CA ALA A 397 19.71 7.87 -17.03
C ALA A 397 20.26 6.46 -16.83
N ALA A 398 21.57 6.29 -16.91
CA ALA A 398 22.23 5.05 -16.50
C ALA A 398 22.61 5.17 -15.02
N ALA A 399 22.18 4.22 -14.21
CA ALA A 399 22.61 4.14 -12.81
C ALA A 399 22.79 2.71 -12.36
N GLN A 400 23.74 2.54 -11.49
CA GLN A 400 24.03 1.23 -10.90
C GLN A 400 22.93 0.82 -9.93
N LEU A 401 22.33 -0.33 -10.17
CA LEU A 401 21.46 -1.04 -9.25
C LEU A 401 22.28 -2.06 -8.46
N THR A 402 22.14 -2.02 -7.14
CA THR A 402 22.75 -3.02 -6.26
C THR A 402 21.63 -3.76 -5.52
N LEU A 403 21.65 -5.08 -5.63
CA LEU A 403 20.74 -6.01 -4.97
C LEU A 403 21.59 -7.01 -4.18
N GLY A 404 21.66 -6.86 -2.86
CA GLY A 404 22.54 -7.70 -2.04
C GLY A 404 24.01 -7.63 -2.52
N GLY A 405 24.57 -8.75 -2.97
CA GLY A 405 25.91 -8.85 -3.54
C GLY A 405 26.03 -8.53 -5.03
N TRP A 406 24.90 -8.47 -5.75
CA TRP A 406 24.89 -8.22 -7.18
C TRP A 406 24.90 -6.72 -7.49
N ARG A 407 25.60 -6.36 -8.58
CA ARG A 407 25.65 -5.00 -9.10
C ARG A 407 25.55 -5.04 -10.62
N GLY A 408 24.71 -4.18 -11.17
CA GLY A 408 24.55 -4.04 -12.61
C GLY A 408 24.11 -2.63 -12.99
N ASP A 409 24.45 -2.23 -14.20
CA ASP A 409 23.99 -0.96 -14.75
C ASP A 409 22.61 -1.14 -15.36
N VAL A 410 21.67 -0.34 -14.90
CA VAL A 410 20.27 -0.34 -15.37
C VAL A 410 19.98 0.98 -16.06
N ARG A 411 19.26 0.90 -17.17
CA ARG A 411 18.72 2.07 -17.84
C ARG A 411 17.42 2.49 -17.17
N TRP A 412 17.40 3.69 -16.64
CA TRP A 412 16.27 4.25 -15.93
C TRP A 412 15.60 5.35 -16.76
N TYR A 413 14.29 5.26 -16.88
CA TYR A 413 13.49 6.28 -17.50
C TYR A 413 12.98 7.23 -16.42
N PRO A 414 13.21 8.54 -16.52
CA PRO A 414 12.64 9.50 -15.60
C PRO A 414 11.12 9.45 -15.69
N ALA A 415 10.47 9.34 -14.55
CA ALA A 415 9.02 9.30 -14.47
C ALA A 415 8.55 10.00 -13.21
N SER A 416 7.38 10.63 -13.28
CA SER A 416 6.65 10.95 -12.07
C SER A 416 6.00 9.68 -11.54
N LEU A 417 6.43 9.25 -10.37
CA LEU A 417 5.85 8.11 -9.66
C LEU A 417 4.72 8.55 -8.70
N THR A 418 4.21 9.76 -8.91
CA THR A 418 3.01 10.27 -8.21
C THR A 418 1.83 9.33 -8.47
N GLY A 419 1.12 8.97 -7.43
CA GLY A 419 0.00 8.03 -7.51
C GLY A 419 0.38 6.56 -7.24
N TRP A 420 1.67 6.24 -7.07
CA TRP A 420 2.10 4.91 -6.61
C TRP A 420 1.94 4.69 -5.12
N ALA A 421 1.86 5.77 -4.37
CA ALA A 421 1.68 5.67 -2.94
C ALA A 421 0.25 5.27 -2.57
N ILE A 422 0.15 4.34 -1.64
CA ILE A 422 -1.05 4.23 -0.81
C ILE A 422 -1.16 5.53 -0.01
N ASP A 423 -2.32 6.13 0.09
CA ASP A 423 -2.52 7.27 0.99
C ASP A 423 -2.07 6.86 2.39
N GLY A 424 -1.07 7.54 2.93
CA GLY A 424 -0.41 7.14 4.17
C GLY A 424 0.63 6.00 4.06
N GLY A 425 0.77 5.34 2.91
CA GLY A 425 1.77 4.29 2.67
C GLY A 425 3.11 4.82 2.14
N VAL A 426 4.03 3.89 1.87
CA VAL A 426 5.33 4.20 1.26
C VAL A 426 5.15 4.51 -0.23
N ALA A 427 5.67 5.65 -0.69
CA ALA A 427 5.76 5.96 -2.11
C ALA A 427 7.05 5.32 -2.68
N PRO A 428 6.96 4.40 -3.65
CA PRO A 428 8.16 3.97 -4.33
C PRO A 428 8.73 5.12 -5.14
N ILE A 429 10.02 5.30 -5.04
CA ILE A 429 10.79 6.28 -5.84
C ILE A 429 11.50 5.61 -7.02
N ALA A 430 11.39 4.31 -7.12
CA ALA A 430 11.87 3.52 -8.23
C ALA A 430 10.88 2.41 -8.57
N VAL A 431 10.90 1.98 -9.82
CA VAL A 431 10.21 0.79 -10.31
C VAL A 431 11.20 -0.03 -11.09
N ILE A 432 11.39 -1.26 -10.68
CA ILE A 432 12.20 -2.23 -11.40
C ILE A 432 11.30 -2.88 -12.45
N GLY A 433 11.54 -2.57 -13.70
CA GLY A 433 10.73 -3.02 -14.82
C GLY A 433 11.26 -4.28 -15.48
N ALA A 434 10.49 -4.81 -16.46
CA ALA A 434 10.81 -6.02 -17.20
C ALA A 434 12.22 -6.00 -17.80
N ASN A 435 12.67 -4.86 -18.33
CA ASN A 435 14.01 -4.71 -18.90
C ASN A 435 15.18 -4.99 -17.93
N SER A 436 14.90 -5.04 -16.64
CA SER A 436 15.88 -5.38 -15.62
C SER A 436 15.75 -6.80 -15.10
N VAL A 437 14.56 -7.42 -15.26
CA VAL A 437 14.24 -8.74 -14.69
C VAL A 437 14.13 -9.86 -15.71
N ASP A 438 14.29 -9.59 -17.01
CA ASP A 438 14.14 -10.58 -18.09
C ASP A 438 15.01 -11.83 -17.91
N SER A 439 16.19 -11.67 -17.33
CA SER A 439 17.12 -12.76 -17.07
C SER A 439 17.08 -13.27 -15.63
N TRP A 440 16.08 -12.86 -14.86
CA TRP A 440 15.97 -13.23 -13.46
C TRP A 440 14.86 -14.24 -13.25
N ALA A 441 15.08 -15.15 -12.30
CA ALA A 441 14.01 -15.86 -11.61
C ALA A 441 13.78 -15.18 -10.25
N LEU A 442 12.55 -14.83 -10.01
CA LEU A 442 12.11 -14.18 -8.77
C LEU A 442 11.36 -15.20 -7.91
N HIS A 443 11.73 -15.33 -6.63
CA HIS A 443 11.10 -16.28 -5.72
C HIS A 443 10.62 -15.55 -4.47
N TRP A 444 9.33 -15.53 -4.28
CA TRP A 444 8.69 -14.87 -3.14
C TRP A 444 8.38 -15.85 -2.01
N TYR A 445 8.77 -15.46 -0.80
CA TYR A 445 8.57 -16.21 0.45
C TYR A 445 7.70 -15.36 1.41
N PRO A 446 6.39 -15.59 1.45
CA PRO A 446 5.47 -14.73 2.21
C PRO A 446 5.72 -14.77 3.72
N GLY A 447 6.04 -15.93 4.29
CA GLY A 447 6.27 -16.10 5.72
C GLY A 447 7.45 -15.30 6.28
N THR A 448 8.48 -15.06 5.46
CA THR A 448 9.66 -14.27 5.84
C THR A 448 9.70 -12.89 5.19
N GLN A 449 8.74 -12.59 4.31
CA GLN A 449 8.72 -11.39 3.45
C GLN A 449 10.06 -11.20 2.73
N GLN A 450 10.55 -12.25 2.11
CA GLN A 450 11.81 -12.22 1.36
C GLN A 450 11.58 -12.51 -0.11
N LEU A 451 12.30 -11.79 -0.96
CA LEU A 451 12.43 -12.07 -2.37
C LEU A 451 13.85 -12.58 -2.64
N ARG A 452 13.97 -13.82 -3.12
CA ARG A 452 15.21 -14.33 -3.68
C ARG A 452 15.25 -14.00 -5.16
N VAL A 453 16.38 -13.54 -5.62
CA VAL A 453 16.65 -13.24 -7.03
C VAL A 453 17.77 -14.15 -7.49
N ASP A 454 17.50 -14.95 -8.51
CA ASP A 454 18.47 -15.81 -9.18
C ASP A 454 18.67 -15.29 -10.62
N VAL A 455 19.89 -15.39 -11.14
CA VAL A 455 20.13 -15.19 -12.58
C VAL A 455 20.00 -16.54 -13.27
N VAL A 456 19.09 -16.61 -14.20
CA VAL A 456 18.92 -17.78 -15.07
C VAL A 456 19.91 -17.65 -16.21
N PRO A 457 20.79 -18.63 -16.45
CA PRO A 457 21.65 -18.62 -17.63
C PRO A 457 20.79 -18.61 -18.88
N SER A 458 20.92 -17.59 -19.73
CA SER A 458 20.23 -17.58 -21.02
C SER A 458 20.62 -18.81 -21.81
N LEU A 459 19.69 -19.74 -22.00
CA LEU A 459 19.87 -20.89 -22.89
C LEU A 459 19.91 -20.36 -24.33
N GLY A 460 21.08 -19.89 -24.71
CA GLY A 460 21.51 -19.67 -26.09
C GLY A 460 20.65 -18.72 -26.92
N GLY A 461 21.12 -17.51 -27.11
CA GLY A 461 20.67 -16.65 -28.19
C GLY A 461 20.76 -15.17 -27.81
N ASN A 462 21.81 -14.52 -28.30
CA ASN A 462 21.93 -13.08 -28.36
C ASN A 462 20.60 -12.40 -28.83
N LYS A 463 19.67 -12.15 -27.93
CA LYS A 463 18.73 -11.06 -28.12
C LYS A 463 19.46 -9.79 -27.70
N MET A 464 20.32 -9.30 -28.61
CA MET A 464 20.76 -7.91 -28.54
C MET A 464 19.50 -7.06 -28.47
N VAL A 465 19.39 -6.32 -27.39
CA VAL A 465 18.43 -5.26 -27.19
C VAL A 465 18.49 -4.33 -28.39
N ARG A 466 17.45 -4.32 -29.20
CA ARG A 466 17.19 -3.27 -30.19
C ARG A 466 16.56 -2.05 -29.54
#